data_bf0332064fa7469f828533555bd27fff
#
_entry.id   bf0332064fa7469f828533555bd27fff
#
_cell.length_a   1.000
_cell.length_b   1.000
_cell.length_c   1.000
_cell.angle_alpha   90.00
_cell.angle_beta   90.00
_cell.angle_gamma   90.00
#
_symmetry.space_group_name_H-M   'P 1'
#
loop_
_entity.id
_entity.type
_entity.pdbx_description
1 polymer ?
#
loop_
_entity_poly.entity_id
_entity_poly.type
_entity_poly.pdbx_seq_one_letter_code
_entity_poly.pdbx_strand_id
1 'polypeptide(L)'
;KKDSYPASLSGGQKQRIAIARSLAMEPKIMLFDEATSALDPEMVGEVLKVMKDLAESGMTMVVVTHEMAFAKEVADRVIFMAEGEIVEENTAVDLFENPQNPRTIEFLSKVL
;
A
#
# COMPACT_ATOMS: atom_id res chain seq x y z
N LYS A 1 7.65 -24.43 -7.31
CA LYS A 1 7.18 -25.73 -7.84
C LYS A 1 7.04 -25.67 -9.34
N LYS A 2 7.75 -26.52 -10.02
CA LYS A 2 7.72 -26.53 -11.49
C LYS A 2 6.37 -26.97 -12.05
N ASP A 3 5.59 -27.71 -11.27
CA ASP A 3 4.30 -28.21 -11.69
C ASP A 3 3.14 -27.28 -11.29
N SER A 4 3.46 -26.14 -10.68
CA SER A 4 2.43 -25.17 -10.27
C SER A 4 2.10 -24.24 -11.42
N TYR A 5 0.81 -24.08 -11.67
CA TYR A 5 0.32 -23.09 -12.62
C TYR A 5 -0.10 -21.82 -11.84
N PRO A 6 -0.16 -20.66 -12.53
CA PRO A 6 -0.61 -19.43 -11.86
C PRO A 6 -1.92 -19.58 -11.08
N ALA A 7 -2.84 -20.40 -11.59
CA ALA A 7 -4.12 -20.63 -10.93
C ALA A 7 -4.01 -21.38 -9.61
N SER A 8 -2.90 -22.11 -9.37
CA SER A 8 -2.69 -22.86 -8.14
C SER A 8 -1.89 -22.09 -7.08
N LEU A 9 -1.45 -20.88 -7.40
CA LEU A 9 -0.70 -20.06 -6.47
C LEU A 9 -1.64 -19.28 -5.55
N SER A 10 -1.16 -18.95 -4.34
CA SER A 10 -1.91 -18.08 -3.42
C SER A 10 -2.02 -16.67 -3.97
N GLY A 11 -2.98 -15.88 -3.45
CA GLY A 11 -3.11 -14.48 -3.82
C GLY A 11 -1.85 -13.67 -3.55
N GLY A 12 -1.17 -13.92 -2.42
CA GLY A 12 0.06 -13.23 -2.08
C GLY A 12 1.20 -13.58 -3.02
N GLN A 13 1.30 -14.85 -3.43
CA GLN A 13 2.31 -15.28 -4.39
C GLN A 13 2.06 -14.63 -5.75
N LYS A 14 0.82 -14.55 -6.20
CA LYS A 14 0.46 -13.88 -7.46
C LYS A 14 0.84 -12.41 -7.43
N GLN A 15 0.59 -11.73 -6.30
CA GLN A 15 0.96 -10.33 -6.14
C GLN A 15 2.46 -10.12 -6.20
N ARG A 16 3.23 -10.97 -5.52
CA ARG A 16 4.69 -10.86 -5.57
C ARG A 16 5.24 -11.08 -6.97
N ILE A 17 4.67 -12.02 -7.71
CA ILE A 17 5.05 -12.27 -9.11
C ILE A 17 4.72 -11.04 -9.97
N ALA A 18 3.55 -10.45 -9.77
CA ALA A 18 3.15 -9.25 -10.51
C ALA A 18 4.10 -8.09 -10.24
N ILE A 19 4.49 -7.89 -8.98
CA ILE A 19 5.46 -6.86 -8.60
C ILE A 19 6.81 -7.12 -9.26
N ALA A 20 7.29 -8.37 -9.23
CA ALA A 20 8.56 -8.72 -9.84
C ALA A 20 8.56 -8.48 -11.35
N ARG A 21 7.46 -8.80 -12.03
CA ARG A 21 7.32 -8.53 -13.47
C ARG A 21 7.36 -7.04 -13.77
N SER A 22 6.67 -6.24 -12.93
CA SER A 22 6.68 -4.79 -13.09
C SER A 22 8.09 -4.22 -12.90
N LEU A 23 8.83 -4.73 -11.93
CA LEU A 23 10.21 -4.29 -11.67
C LEU A 23 11.15 -4.64 -12.82
N ALA A 24 10.92 -5.78 -13.49
CA ALA A 24 11.74 -6.19 -14.62
C ALA A 24 11.68 -5.20 -15.79
N MET A 25 10.65 -4.35 -15.83
CA MET A 25 10.50 -3.30 -16.84
C MET A 25 11.21 -2.00 -16.45
N GLU A 26 11.86 -1.97 -15.30
CA GLU A 26 12.57 -0.81 -14.77
C GLU A 26 11.72 0.47 -14.75
N PRO A 27 10.55 0.45 -14.11
CA PRO A 27 9.66 1.59 -14.10
C PRO A 27 10.23 2.75 -13.29
N LYS A 28 9.85 3.97 -13.65
CA LYS A 28 10.19 5.15 -12.86
C LYS A 28 9.21 5.34 -11.70
N ILE A 29 7.96 4.94 -11.89
CA ILE A 29 6.87 5.05 -10.91
C ILE A 29 6.10 3.73 -10.91
N MET A 30 5.79 3.22 -9.73
CA MET A 30 4.93 2.06 -9.57
C MET A 30 3.63 2.46 -8.89
N LEU A 31 2.51 1.93 -9.39
CA LEU A 31 1.19 2.13 -8.81
C LEU A 31 0.73 0.82 -8.17
N PHE A 32 0.35 0.90 -6.90
CA PHE A 32 -0.27 -0.21 -6.18
C PHE A 32 -1.69 0.21 -5.79
N ASP A 33 -2.68 -0.48 -6.33
CA ASP A 33 -4.09 -0.17 -6.07
C ASP A 33 -4.70 -1.29 -5.24
N GLU A 34 -4.77 -1.07 -3.93
CA GLU A 34 -5.33 -2.02 -2.96
C GLU A 34 -4.75 -3.43 -3.11
N ALA A 35 -3.41 -3.51 -3.19
CA ALA A 35 -2.70 -4.75 -3.47
C ALA A 35 -2.97 -5.87 -2.45
N THR A 36 -3.48 -5.54 -1.27
CA THR A 36 -3.74 -6.50 -0.20
C THR A 36 -5.23 -6.75 0.07
N SER A 37 -6.13 -6.10 -0.65
CA SER A 37 -7.56 -6.08 -0.31
C SER A 37 -8.24 -7.44 -0.33
N ALA A 38 -7.76 -8.38 -1.15
CA ALA A 38 -8.36 -9.71 -1.29
C ALA A 38 -7.52 -10.81 -0.66
N LEU A 39 -6.51 -10.46 0.13
CA LEU A 39 -5.59 -11.43 0.70
C LEU A 39 -5.93 -11.75 2.15
N ASP A 40 -5.56 -12.97 2.59
CA ASP A 40 -5.63 -13.30 4.00
C ASP A 40 -4.51 -12.59 4.80
N PRO A 41 -4.61 -12.53 6.14
CA PRO A 41 -3.66 -11.77 6.95
C PRO A 41 -2.19 -12.17 6.79
N GLU A 42 -1.90 -13.45 6.57
CA GLU A 42 -0.52 -13.90 6.37
C GLU A 42 0.06 -13.37 5.07
N MET A 43 -0.75 -13.41 4.01
CA MET A 43 -0.31 -12.92 2.69
C MET A 43 -0.19 -11.39 2.68
N VAL A 44 -1.04 -10.71 3.41
CA VAL A 44 -0.97 -9.24 3.54
C VAL A 44 0.41 -8.84 4.07
N GLY A 45 0.87 -9.47 5.15
CA GLY A 45 2.19 -9.16 5.72
C GLY A 45 3.33 -9.33 4.74
N GLU A 46 3.31 -10.41 3.96
CA GLU A 46 4.35 -10.67 2.97
C GLU A 46 4.37 -9.63 1.85
N VAL A 47 3.20 -9.26 1.35
CA VAL A 47 3.10 -8.27 0.27
C VAL A 47 3.51 -6.89 0.77
N LEU A 48 3.07 -6.50 1.95
CA LEU A 48 3.46 -5.21 2.54
C LEU A 48 4.96 -5.12 2.77
N LYS A 49 5.59 -6.22 3.15
CA LYS A 49 7.06 -6.25 3.32
C LYS A 49 7.78 -5.97 2.01
N VAL A 50 7.32 -6.58 0.91
CA VAL A 50 7.90 -6.33 -0.42
C VAL A 50 7.73 -4.87 -0.79
N MET A 51 6.56 -4.30 -0.56
CA MET A 51 6.30 -2.89 -0.86
C MET A 51 7.16 -1.96 -0.02
N LYS A 52 7.35 -2.29 1.26
CA LYS A 52 8.21 -1.52 2.16
C LYS A 52 9.67 -1.54 1.68
N ASP A 53 10.16 -2.71 1.29
CA ASP A 53 11.53 -2.85 0.78
C ASP A 53 11.72 -2.01 -0.48
N LEU A 54 10.74 -1.98 -1.36
CA LEU A 54 10.77 -1.15 -2.56
C LEU A 54 10.81 0.34 -2.22
N ALA A 55 10.01 0.77 -1.25
CA ALA A 55 9.99 2.16 -0.82
C ALA A 55 11.35 2.58 -0.25
N GLU A 56 11.95 1.70 0.55
CA GLU A 56 13.27 1.96 1.14
C GLU A 56 14.39 2.00 0.10
N SER A 57 14.20 1.33 -1.04
CA SER A 57 15.19 1.36 -2.12
C SER A 57 15.16 2.66 -2.94
N GLY A 58 14.24 3.56 -2.65
CA GLY A 58 14.11 4.84 -3.34
C GLY A 58 13.14 4.84 -4.52
N MET A 59 12.41 3.76 -4.72
CA MET A 59 11.40 3.66 -5.78
C MET A 59 10.27 4.66 -5.53
N THR A 60 9.91 5.43 -6.56
CA THR A 60 8.73 6.29 -6.48
C THR A 60 7.47 5.45 -6.62
N MET A 61 6.60 5.52 -5.63
CA MET A 61 5.41 4.69 -5.58
C MET A 61 4.18 5.52 -5.24
N VAL A 62 3.06 5.18 -5.89
CA VAL A 62 1.74 5.66 -5.50
C VAL A 62 0.97 4.44 -5.00
N VAL A 63 0.51 4.49 -3.76
CA VAL A 63 -0.14 3.36 -3.11
C VAL A 63 -1.53 3.75 -2.65
N VAL A 64 -2.55 3.05 -3.17
CA VAL A 64 -3.92 3.17 -2.69
C VAL A 64 -4.15 2.01 -1.73
N THR A 65 -4.44 2.30 -0.48
CA THR A 65 -4.51 1.26 0.55
C THR A 65 -5.38 1.65 1.72
N HIS A 66 -5.93 0.65 2.40
CA HIS A 66 -6.57 0.78 3.70
C HIS A 66 -5.66 0.35 4.84
N GLU A 67 -4.42 -0.06 4.53
CA GLU A 67 -3.43 -0.50 5.52
C GLU A 67 -2.75 0.72 6.13
N MET A 68 -3.38 1.28 7.15
CA MET A 68 -2.94 2.56 7.73
C MET A 68 -1.62 2.47 8.46
N ALA A 69 -1.35 1.35 9.15
CA ALA A 69 -0.07 1.17 9.81
C ALA A 69 1.09 1.16 8.82
N PHE A 70 0.88 0.52 7.67
CA PHE A 70 1.86 0.52 6.58
C PHE A 70 2.06 1.93 6.02
N ALA A 71 0.96 2.64 5.75
CA ALA A 71 1.04 4.00 5.23
C ALA A 71 1.80 4.92 6.20
N LYS A 72 1.51 4.82 7.49
CA LYS A 72 2.18 5.61 8.51
C LYS A 72 3.69 5.35 8.56
N GLU A 73 4.08 4.09 8.40
CA GLU A 73 5.49 3.69 8.48
C GLU A 73 6.29 4.08 7.25
N VAL A 74 5.69 4.00 6.06
CA VAL A 74 6.41 3.99 4.79
C VAL A 74 6.20 5.25 3.95
N ALA A 75 5.04 5.87 4.03
CA ALA A 75 4.70 6.98 3.15
C ALA A 75 5.44 8.27 3.51
N ASP A 76 5.84 9.01 2.48
CA ASP A 76 6.36 10.36 2.65
C ASP A 76 5.21 11.37 2.75
N ARG A 77 4.22 11.21 1.86
CA ARG A 77 3.01 12.03 1.86
C ARG A 77 1.79 11.13 1.80
N VAL A 78 0.72 11.59 2.44
CA VAL A 78 -0.54 10.87 2.48
C VAL A 78 -1.67 11.77 2.03
N ILE A 79 -2.55 11.22 1.20
CA ILE A 79 -3.76 11.90 0.74
C ILE A 79 -4.95 11.08 1.24
N PHE A 80 -5.79 11.70 2.07
CA PHE A 80 -7.02 11.06 2.50
C PHE A 80 -8.15 11.47 1.58
N MET A 81 -8.80 10.47 0.98
CA MET A 81 -9.90 10.69 0.05
C MET A 81 -11.19 10.07 0.57
N ALA A 82 -12.29 10.74 0.33
CA ALA A 82 -13.62 10.22 0.63
C ALA A 82 -14.62 10.76 -0.37
N GLU A 83 -15.52 9.88 -0.81
CA GLU A 83 -16.58 10.24 -1.75
C GLU A 83 -16.05 10.88 -3.05
N GLY A 84 -14.91 10.38 -3.53
CA GLY A 84 -14.31 10.89 -4.76
C GLY A 84 -13.59 12.21 -4.64
N GLU A 85 -13.45 12.74 -3.43
CA GLU A 85 -12.80 14.02 -3.19
C GLU A 85 -11.60 13.89 -2.26
N ILE A 86 -10.63 14.78 -2.43
CA ILE A 86 -9.51 14.89 -1.52
C ILE A 86 -9.99 15.63 -0.27
N VAL A 87 -9.91 14.97 0.88
CA VAL A 87 -10.34 15.54 2.16
C VAL A 87 -9.17 16.26 2.83
N GLU A 88 -8.00 15.63 2.84
CA GLU A 88 -6.81 16.19 3.49
C GLU A 88 -5.56 15.60 2.85
N GLU A 89 -4.52 16.41 2.73
CA GLU A 89 -3.21 15.97 2.24
C GLU A 89 -2.11 16.60 3.08
N ASN A 90 -1.15 15.78 3.49
CA ASN A 90 0.01 16.28 4.25
C ASN A 90 1.13 15.24 4.24
N THR A 91 2.25 15.56 4.89
CA THR A 91 3.27 14.55 5.16
C THR A 91 2.65 13.46 6.02
N ALA A 92 3.20 12.26 5.97
CA ALA A 92 2.66 11.15 6.78
C ALA A 92 2.68 11.50 8.26
N VAL A 93 3.77 12.08 8.74
CA VAL A 93 3.88 12.46 10.16
C VAL A 93 2.75 13.40 10.56
N ASP A 94 2.56 14.48 9.82
CA ASP A 94 1.56 15.48 10.16
C ASP A 94 0.14 14.97 10.00
N LEU A 95 -0.13 14.18 8.96
CA LEU A 95 -1.48 13.67 8.74
C LEU A 95 -1.91 12.69 9.82
N PHE A 96 -1.02 11.79 10.21
CA PHE A 96 -1.34 10.76 11.21
C PHE A 96 -1.28 11.28 12.65
N GLU A 97 -0.37 12.18 12.95
CA GLU A 97 -0.20 12.68 14.32
C GLU A 97 -0.99 13.94 14.62
N ASN A 98 -1.30 14.73 13.60
CA ASN A 98 -2.00 16.00 13.78
C ASN A 98 -3.01 16.26 12.64
N PRO A 99 -3.96 15.35 12.41
CA PRO A 99 -4.95 15.54 11.36
C PRO A 99 -5.83 16.76 11.66
N GLN A 100 -6.16 17.52 10.63
CA GLN A 100 -6.88 18.78 10.77
C GLN A 100 -8.35 18.66 10.41
N ASN A 101 -8.70 17.81 9.45
CA ASN A 101 -10.08 17.66 9.01
C ASN A 101 -10.83 16.71 9.92
N PRO A 102 -12.04 17.07 10.41
CA PRO A 102 -12.83 16.18 11.27
C PRO A 102 -13.07 14.79 10.69
N ARG A 103 -13.23 14.67 9.38
CA ARG A 103 -13.43 13.37 8.73
C ARG A 103 -12.17 12.50 8.80
N THR A 104 -11.00 13.11 8.66
CA THR A 104 -9.72 12.42 8.81
C THR A 104 -9.55 11.94 10.26
N ILE A 105 -9.83 12.81 11.21
CA ILE A 105 -9.73 12.49 12.64
C ILE A 105 -10.64 11.30 12.97
N GLU A 106 -11.88 11.33 12.53
CA GLU A 106 -12.83 10.25 12.77
C GLU A 106 -12.35 8.93 12.16
N PHE A 107 -11.92 8.97 10.90
CA PHE A 107 -11.44 7.77 10.20
C PHE A 107 -10.25 7.15 10.92
N LEU A 108 -9.24 7.96 11.26
CA LEU A 108 -8.03 7.46 11.90
C LEU A 108 -8.32 6.92 13.31
N SER A 109 -9.28 7.48 14.02
CA SER A 109 -9.66 6.99 15.34
C SER A 109 -10.24 5.57 15.30
N LYS A 110 -10.77 5.16 14.14
CA LYS A 110 -11.37 3.82 13.97
C LYS A 110 -10.38 2.78 13.52
N VAL A 111 -9.31 3.17 12.82
CA VAL A 111 -8.40 2.22 12.18
C VAL A 111 -7.01 2.17 12.80
N LEU A 112 -6.71 3.06 13.71
CA LEU A 112 -5.41 3.07 14.41
C LEU A 112 -5.55 2.82 15.91
#